data_c129426479f5290ec3648c8450db8b14
#
_entry.id   c129426479f5290ec3648c8450db8b14
#
_cell.length_a   1.000
_cell.length_b   1.000
_cell.length_c   1.000
_cell.angle_alpha   90.00
_cell.angle_beta   90.00
_cell.angle_gamma   90.00
#
_symmetry.space_group_name_H-M   'P 1'
#
loop_
_entity.id
_entity.type
_entity.pdbx_description
1 polymer ?
#
loop_
_entity_poly.entity_id
_entity_poly.type
_entity_poly.pdbx_seq_one_letter_code
_entity_poly.pdbx_strand_id
1 'polypeptide(L)'
;MYMDNEVPPVNRVDLIRTEISNLEGDRIRVRANMGRSRIVERSGVVVAAHPSLFVVEVEERRGRKARQSYQYVDVLTGTVEIYDIDTGERLLDFTVEE
;
A
#
# COMPACT_ATOMS: atom_id res chain seq x y z
N MET A 1 -22.43 26.36 -6.86
CA MET A 1 -22.10 25.70 -6.59
C MET A 1 -21.21 25.49 -5.80
N TYR A 2 -21.11 25.34 -5.17
CA TYR A 2 -20.22 25.22 -4.51
C TYR A 2 -19.50 24.22 -4.75
N MET A 3 -18.63 24.17 -4.76
CA MET A 3 -18.05 23.20 -4.93
C MET A 3 -17.38 22.74 -3.84
N ASP A 4 -17.73 21.83 -3.35
CA ASP A 4 -17.11 21.27 -2.27
C ASP A 4 -15.89 20.60 -2.69
N ASN A 5 -14.78 21.00 -2.15
CA ASN A 5 -13.54 20.41 -2.49
C ASN A 5 -13.13 19.30 -1.58
N GLU A 6 -13.98 18.90 -0.68
CA GLU A 6 -13.65 17.81 0.19
C GLU A 6 -13.67 16.51 -0.55
N VAL A 7 -12.71 15.66 -0.25
CA VAL A 7 -12.63 14.32 -0.83
C VAL A 7 -13.23 13.35 0.17
N PRO A 8 -14.34 12.70 -0.18
CA PRO A 8 -14.92 11.72 0.74
C PRO A 8 -13.95 10.58 0.98
N PRO A 9 -14.07 9.89 2.12
CA PRO A 9 -13.14 8.79 2.41
C PRO A 9 -13.11 7.71 1.34
N VAL A 10 -14.24 7.45 0.69
CA VAL A 10 -14.25 6.43 -0.35
C VAL A 10 -13.36 6.85 -1.52
N ASN A 11 -13.26 8.18 -1.78
CA ASN A 11 -12.39 8.63 -2.85
C ASN A 11 -10.93 8.52 -2.48
N ARG A 12 -10.62 8.53 -1.21
CA ARG A 12 -9.24 8.31 -0.78
C ARG A 12 -8.81 6.89 -1.10
N VAL A 13 -9.71 5.92 -0.93
CA VAL A 13 -9.39 4.55 -1.31
C VAL A 13 -9.18 4.47 -2.81
N ASP A 14 -9.99 5.19 -3.59
CA ASP A 14 -9.81 5.21 -5.03
C ASP A 14 -8.47 5.82 -5.42
N LEU A 15 -8.04 6.85 -4.72
CA LEU A 15 -6.74 7.45 -4.98
C LEU A 15 -5.62 6.46 -4.69
N ILE A 16 -5.74 5.74 -3.60
CA ILE A 16 -4.74 4.74 -3.27
C ILE A 16 -4.70 3.66 -4.34
N ARG A 17 -5.87 3.20 -4.78
CA ARG A 17 -5.92 2.18 -5.81
C ARG A 17 -5.24 2.67 -7.10
N THR A 18 -5.50 3.90 -7.47
CA THR A 18 -4.90 4.47 -8.68
C THR A 18 -3.38 4.54 -8.54
N GLU A 19 -2.90 4.99 -7.38
CA GLU A 19 -1.47 5.10 -7.18
C GLU A 19 -0.79 3.74 -7.17
N ILE A 20 -1.44 2.76 -6.52
CA ILE A 20 -0.89 1.41 -6.52
C ILE A 20 -0.87 0.84 -7.93
N SER A 21 -1.92 1.12 -8.71
CA SER A 21 -1.99 0.65 -10.08
C SER A 21 -0.81 1.21 -10.88
N ASN A 22 -0.44 2.46 -10.62
CA ASN A 22 0.71 3.07 -11.28
C ASN A 22 2.03 2.46 -10.86
N LEU A 23 2.03 1.74 -9.75
CA LEU A 23 3.25 1.09 -9.26
C LEU A 23 3.38 -0.35 -9.75
N GLU A 24 2.44 -0.82 -10.57
CA GLU A 24 2.55 -2.18 -11.06
C GLU A 24 3.86 -2.36 -11.80
N GLY A 25 4.54 -3.46 -11.47
CA GLY A 25 5.86 -3.73 -12.04
C GLY A 25 7.00 -3.14 -11.23
N ASP A 26 6.71 -2.26 -10.31
CA ASP A 26 7.75 -1.61 -9.52
C ASP A 26 8.00 -2.37 -8.23
N ARG A 27 9.23 -2.24 -7.76
CA ARG A 27 9.63 -2.87 -6.52
C ARG A 27 9.37 -1.92 -5.38
N ILE A 28 8.74 -2.42 -4.32
CA ILE A 28 8.42 -1.61 -3.15
C ILE A 28 8.74 -2.39 -1.88
N ARG A 29 8.73 -1.68 -0.78
CA ARG A 29 8.79 -2.29 0.54
C ARG A 29 7.46 -2.05 1.24
N VAL A 30 6.91 -3.10 1.81
CA VAL A 30 5.65 -3.02 2.53
C VAL A 30 5.92 -3.29 4.00
N ARG A 31 5.40 -2.44 4.85
CA ARG A 31 5.48 -2.61 6.29
C ARG A 31 4.07 -2.75 6.81
N ALA A 32 3.75 -3.90 7.36
CA ALA A 32 2.39 -4.21 7.78
C ALA A 32 2.36 -4.47 9.28
N ASN A 33 1.41 -3.84 9.95
CA ASN A 33 1.19 -4.04 11.37
C ASN A 33 0.23 -5.20 11.54
N MET A 34 0.75 -6.30 12.07
CA MET A 34 -0.03 -7.51 12.25
C MET A 34 -0.66 -7.60 13.65
N GLY A 35 -0.62 -6.47 14.41
CA GLY A 35 -1.21 -6.43 15.71
C GLY A 35 -0.21 -6.73 16.81
N ARG A 36 -0.48 -6.26 18.02
CA ARG A 36 0.32 -6.53 19.21
C ARG A 36 1.79 -6.26 19.00
N SER A 37 2.08 -5.11 18.43
CA SER A 37 3.45 -4.67 18.19
C SER A 37 4.22 -5.55 17.22
N ARG A 38 3.51 -6.34 16.44
CA ARG A 38 4.16 -7.20 15.47
C ARG A 38 4.15 -6.53 14.12
N ILE A 39 5.32 -6.12 13.67
CA ILE A 39 5.49 -5.44 12.38
C ILE A 39 6.22 -6.40 11.45
N VAL A 40 5.69 -6.57 10.26
CA VAL A 40 6.29 -7.44 9.26
C VAL A 40 6.63 -6.58 8.06
N GLU A 41 7.89 -6.66 7.60
CA GLU A 41 8.34 -5.95 6.41
C GLU A 41 8.65 -6.95 5.32
N ARG A 42 8.21 -6.60 4.11
CA ARG A 42 8.46 -7.44 2.95
C ARG A 42 8.82 -6.54 1.77
N SER A 43 9.72 -7.00 0.95
CA SER A 43 10.03 -6.33 -0.30
C SER A 43 9.49 -7.16 -1.44
N GLY A 44 9.00 -6.51 -2.47
CA GLY A 44 8.46 -7.25 -3.59
C GLY A 44 8.01 -6.33 -4.70
N VAL A 45 7.39 -6.93 -5.70
CA VAL A 45 6.94 -6.23 -6.90
C VAL A 45 5.42 -6.22 -6.90
N VAL A 46 4.84 -5.07 -7.18
CA VAL A 46 3.39 -4.97 -7.32
C VAL A 46 3.01 -5.67 -8.61
N VAL A 47 2.21 -6.74 -8.51
CA VAL A 47 1.87 -7.53 -9.68
C VAL A 47 0.43 -7.33 -10.12
N ALA A 48 -0.44 -6.83 -9.27
CA ALA A 48 -1.83 -6.62 -9.66
C ALA A 48 -2.50 -5.64 -8.71
N ALA A 49 -3.41 -4.85 -9.25
CA ALA A 49 -4.26 -3.95 -8.47
C ALA A 49 -5.70 -4.28 -8.82
N HIS A 50 -6.43 -4.78 -7.84
CA HIS A 50 -7.83 -5.19 -8.01
C HIS A 50 -8.72 -4.14 -7.36
N PRO A 51 -10.04 -4.27 -7.48
CA PRO A 51 -10.91 -3.22 -6.96
C PRO A 51 -10.78 -2.92 -5.47
N SER A 52 -10.53 -3.93 -4.62
CA SER A 52 -10.46 -3.70 -3.18
C SER A 52 -9.13 -4.05 -2.56
N LEU A 53 -8.22 -4.65 -3.32
CA LEU A 53 -6.92 -5.07 -2.79
C LEU A 53 -5.89 -5.07 -3.89
N PHE A 54 -4.63 -5.12 -3.50
CA PHE A 54 -3.55 -5.28 -4.45
C PHE A 54 -2.67 -6.44 -4.02
N VAL A 55 -1.91 -6.95 -4.98
CA VAL A 55 -1.08 -8.13 -4.76
C VAL A 55 0.38 -7.76 -5.00
N VAL A 56 1.23 -8.13 -4.06
CA VAL A 56 2.67 -7.94 -4.16
C VAL A 56 3.31 -9.32 -4.14
N GLU A 57 4.17 -9.54 -5.12
CA GLU A 57 4.97 -10.77 -5.13
C GLU A 57 6.20 -10.49 -4.29
N VAL A 58 6.23 -11.08 -3.10
CA VAL A 58 7.28 -10.80 -2.13
C VAL A 58 8.31 -11.91 -2.16
N GLU A 59 9.54 -11.54 -1.78
CA GLU A 59 10.61 -12.50 -1.68
C GLU A 59 10.67 -13.03 -0.27
N GLU A 60 10.74 -14.33 -0.16
CA GLU A 60 10.88 -15.00 1.11
C GLU A 60 12.24 -15.65 1.16
N ARG A 61 12.47 -16.39 2.23
CA ARG A 61 13.77 -17.03 2.42
C ARG A 61 14.12 -17.94 1.25
N ARG A 62 15.40 -18.02 0.93
CA ARG A 62 15.93 -18.96 -0.04
C ARG A 62 15.43 -18.70 -1.44
N GLY A 63 15.17 -17.45 -1.74
CA GLY A 63 14.76 -17.09 -3.08
C GLY A 63 13.35 -17.48 -3.45
N ARG A 64 12.57 -17.94 -2.49
CA ARG A 64 11.17 -18.24 -2.74
C ARG A 64 10.39 -16.97 -2.91
N LYS A 65 9.36 -17.06 -3.74
CA LYS A 65 8.46 -15.93 -3.94
C LYS A 65 7.06 -16.36 -3.57
N ALA A 66 6.33 -15.44 -2.96
CA ALA A 66 4.95 -15.69 -2.59
C ALA A 66 4.15 -14.44 -2.88
N ARG A 67 2.87 -14.60 -3.12
CA ARG A 67 1.99 -13.47 -3.38
C ARG A 67 1.26 -13.12 -2.11
N GLN A 68 1.29 -11.84 -1.78
CA GLN A 68 0.70 -11.31 -0.58
C GLN A 68 -0.33 -10.28 -0.98
N SER A 69 -1.54 -10.37 -0.43
CA SER A 69 -2.59 -9.41 -0.72
C SER A 69 -2.68 -8.40 0.42
N TYR A 70 -2.93 -7.15 0.03
CA TYR A 70 -3.13 -6.07 1.00
C TYR A 70 -4.34 -5.27 0.58
N GLN A 71 -5.12 -4.81 1.53
CA GLN A 71 -6.31 -4.03 1.23
C GLN A 71 -5.98 -2.55 1.20
N TYR A 72 -6.61 -1.84 0.27
CA TYR A 72 -6.37 -0.41 0.19
C TYR A 72 -6.78 0.32 1.46
N VAL A 73 -7.82 -0.16 2.11
CA VAL A 73 -8.27 0.49 3.34
C VAL A 73 -7.20 0.40 4.42
N ASP A 74 -6.39 -0.63 4.41
CA ASP A 74 -5.31 -0.76 5.39
C ASP A 74 -4.18 0.24 5.10
N VAL A 75 -3.99 0.62 3.85
CA VAL A 75 -3.06 1.67 3.51
C VAL A 75 -3.60 3.01 4.00
N LEU A 76 -4.89 3.23 3.81
CA LEU A 76 -5.52 4.46 4.23
C LEU A 76 -5.39 4.67 5.73
N THR A 77 -5.56 3.61 6.51
CA THR A 77 -5.53 3.72 7.96
C THR A 77 -4.13 3.63 8.55
N GLY A 78 -3.13 3.35 7.72
CA GLY A 78 -1.76 3.28 8.22
C GLY A 78 -1.36 1.91 8.74
N THR A 79 -2.27 0.94 8.69
CA THR A 79 -1.94 -0.42 9.09
C THR A 79 -0.91 -1.02 8.14
N VAL A 80 -0.99 -0.64 6.87
CA VAL A 80 -0.03 -1.04 5.85
C VAL A 80 0.63 0.22 5.32
N GLU A 81 1.96 0.22 5.30
CA GLU A 81 2.73 1.35 4.80
C GLU A 81 3.56 0.89 3.61
N ILE A 82 3.66 1.74 2.62
CA ILE A 82 4.37 1.44 1.39
C ILE A 82 5.58 2.37 1.30
N TYR A 83 6.73 1.83 0.97
CA TYR A 83 7.95 2.61 0.89
C TYR A 83 8.65 2.39 -0.43
N ASP A 84 9.29 3.44 -0.92
CA ASP A 84 10.14 3.34 -2.09
C ASP A 84 11.35 2.48 -1.73
N ILE A 85 11.64 1.50 -2.58
CA ILE A 85 12.71 0.54 -2.28
C ILE A 85 14.09 1.20 -2.34
N ASP A 86 14.22 2.23 -3.15
CA ASP A 86 15.52 2.85 -3.35
C ASP A 86 15.80 3.96 -2.36
N THR A 87 14.83 4.82 -2.09
CA THR A 87 15.03 5.99 -1.25
C THR A 87 14.62 5.76 0.19
N GLY A 88 13.74 4.79 0.43
CA GLY A 88 13.19 4.56 1.75
C GLY A 88 12.08 5.53 2.11
N GLU A 89 11.68 6.38 1.19
CA GLU A 89 10.63 7.34 1.46
C GLU A 89 9.28 6.64 1.50
N ARG A 90 8.43 7.09 2.42
CA ARG A 90 7.08 6.56 2.50
C ARG A 90 6.26 7.09 1.35
N LEU A 91 5.59 6.17 0.68
CA LEU A 91 4.67 6.49 -0.40
C LEU A 91 3.24 6.37 0.12
N LEU A 92 2.33 7.09 -0.51
CA LEU A 92 0.89 6.93 -0.26
C LEU A 92 0.53 7.17 1.20
N ASP A 93 1.07 8.26 1.75
CA ASP A 93 0.74 8.62 3.12
C ASP A 93 -0.50 9.48 3.10
N PHE A 94 -1.63 8.86 3.36
CA PHE A 94 -2.91 9.56 3.39
C PHE A 94 -3.44 9.74 4.80
N THR A 95 -2.63 9.46 5.81
CA THR A 95 -3.10 9.64 7.17
C THR A 95 -3.29 11.11 7.44
N VAL A 96 -4.35 11.40 8.18
CA VAL A 96 -4.65 12.77 8.55
C VAL A 96 -3.97 13.04 9.87
N GLU A 97 -3.24 14.18 9.93
CA GLU A 97 -2.64 14.56 11.17
C GLU A 97 -3.39 15.69 11.78
N GLU A 98 -3.59 15.62 13.04
CA GLU A 98 -4.36 16.62 13.74
C GLU A 98 -3.49 17.69 14.33
#